data_79a126bd96cf1778fcf6cd10ff44cf96
#
_entry.id   79a126bd96cf1778fcf6cd10ff44cf96
#
_cell.length_a   1.000
_cell.length_b   1.000
_cell.length_c   1.000
_cell.angle_alpha   90.00
_cell.angle_beta   90.00
_cell.angle_gamma   90.00
#
_symmetry.space_group_name_H-M   'P 1'
#
loop_
_entity.id
_entity.type
_entity.pdbx_description
1 polymer ?
#
loop_
_entity_poly.entity_id
_entity_poly.type
_entity_poly.pdbx_seq_one_letter_code
_entity_poly.pdbx_strand_id
1 'polypeptide(L)'
;MIATKKIDFLDISLWDSFKEPNEDEHKEKSLLKHFTDIEFMDTLLTVAGNIRTGKDVSKILESGVDFVTIGRGGILHHDFPKKVIGDPDFEPIELPVTKQHLLNEGLSDKFIKYMQRWKGFVEE
;
A
#
# COMPACT_ATOMS: atom_id res chain seq x y z
N MET A 1 4.78 -3.68 -24.88
CA MET A 1 3.47 -3.80 -24.18
C MET A 1 3.01 -2.46 -23.61
N ILE A 2 3.76 -1.85 -22.68
CA ILE A 2 3.40 -0.56 -22.05
C ILE A 2 3.31 0.55 -23.10
N ALA A 3 4.32 0.70 -23.97
CA ALA A 3 4.35 1.72 -25.02
C ALA A 3 3.26 1.61 -26.10
N THR A 4 2.56 0.47 -26.17
CA THR A 4 1.47 0.24 -27.14
C THR A 4 0.08 0.53 -26.57
N LYS A 5 0.00 1.07 -25.35
CA LYS A 5 -1.27 1.47 -24.72
C LYS A 5 -2.30 0.33 -24.63
N LYS A 6 -1.84 -0.89 -24.34
CA LYS A 6 -2.71 -2.07 -24.21
C LYS A 6 -3.22 -2.31 -22.79
N ILE A 7 -2.75 -1.52 -21.81
CA ILE A 7 -3.14 -1.60 -20.42
C ILE A 7 -3.43 -0.20 -19.88
N ASP A 8 -4.41 -0.08 -18.99
CA ASP A 8 -4.81 1.19 -18.41
C ASP A 8 -3.88 1.61 -17.26
N PHE A 9 -3.49 0.64 -16.43
CA PHE A 9 -2.53 0.90 -15.34
C PHE A 9 -1.67 -0.33 -15.04
N LEU A 10 -0.51 -0.09 -14.45
CA LEU A 10 0.41 -1.09 -13.94
C LEU A 10 0.46 -1.00 -12.41
N ASP A 11 0.16 -2.08 -11.72
CA ASP A 11 0.27 -2.19 -10.27
C ASP A 11 1.55 -2.94 -9.88
N ILE A 12 2.43 -2.26 -9.13
CA ILE A 12 3.69 -2.82 -8.66
C ILE A 12 3.54 -3.22 -7.20
N SER A 13 3.70 -4.50 -6.90
CA SER A 13 3.65 -5.02 -5.54
C SER A 13 5.07 -5.17 -4.97
N LEU A 14 5.44 -4.32 -4.01
CA LEU A 14 6.80 -4.22 -3.48
C LEU A 14 6.99 -4.78 -2.06
N TRP A 15 5.99 -5.32 -1.39
CA TRP A 15 6.02 -5.61 0.05
C TRP A 15 6.23 -4.35 0.91
N ASP A 16 7.24 -3.58 0.60
CA ASP A 16 7.56 -2.29 1.19
C ASP A 16 7.93 -1.31 0.07
N SER A 17 7.09 -0.30 -0.12
CA SER A 17 7.25 0.70 -1.18
C SER A 17 8.45 1.62 -0.97
N PHE A 18 9.02 1.62 0.23
CA PHE A 18 10.17 2.46 0.60
C PHE A 18 11.51 1.73 0.53
N LYS A 19 11.50 0.43 0.21
CA LYS A 19 12.72 -0.37 0.18
C LYS A 19 13.69 0.02 -0.94
N GLU A 20 14.97 -0.27 -0.69
CA GLU A 20 16.02 -0.17 -1.69
C GLU A 20 16.15 -1.47 -2.49
N PRO A 21 16.77 -1.43 -3.69
CA PRO A 21 17.16 -2.63 -4.41
C PRO A 21 18.10 -3.52 -3.59
N ASN A 22 18.12 -4.81 -3.87
CA ASN A 22 19.02 -5.74 -3.19
C ASN A 22 20.47 -5.62 -3.69
N GLU A 23 20.63 -5.29 -4.96
CA GLU A 23 21.93 -5.13 -5.60
C GLU A 23 22.59 -3.81 -5.21
N ASP A 24 23.81 -3.85 -4.67
CA ASP A 24 24.51 -2.68 -4.15
C ASP A 24 24.74 -1.59 -5.21
N GLU A 25 24.94 -1.97 -6.47
CA GLU A 25 25.13 -1.04 -7.60
C GLU A 25 23.88 -0.22 -7.93
N HIS A 26 22.70 -0.60 -7.42
CA HIS A 26 21.41 0.07 -7.67
C HIS A 26 20.82 0.77 -6.44
N LYS A 27 21.53 0.79 -5.30
CA LYS A 27 21.06 1.41 -4.04
C LYS A 27 21.11 2.93 -4.00
N GLU A 28 21.58 3.58 -5.04
CA GLU A 28 21.62 5.05 -5.15
C GLU A 28 20.23 5.72 -5.10
N LYS A 29 19.18 4.94 -5.38
CA LYS A 29 17.78 5.36 -5.30
C LYS A 29 16.87 4.20 -4.89
N SER A 30 15.69 4.53 -4.33
CA SER A 30 14.73 3.52 -3.90
C SER A 30 14.28 2.63 -5.07
N LEU A 31 13.82 1.41 -4.75
CA LEU A 31 13.29 0.50 -5.77
C LEU A 31 12.12 1.15 -6.55
N LEU A 32 11.22 1.84 -5.86
CA LEU A 32 10.12 2.56 -6.49
C LEU A 32 10.61 3.61 -7.49
N LYS A 33 11.69 4.34 -7.16
CA LYS A 33 12.25 5.37 -8.04
C LYS A 33 12.75 4.79 -9.37
N HIS A 34 13.27 3.57 -9.38
CA HIS A 34 13.63 2.89 -10.63
C HIS A 34 12.42 2.69 -11.54
N PHE A 35 11.24 2.40 -10.98
CA PHE A 35 10.01 2.27 -11.77
C PHE A 35 9.46 3.62 -12.22
N THR A 36 9.42 4.63 -11.35
CA THR A 36 8.89 5.96 -11.70
C THR A 36 9.76 6.70 -12.71
N ASP A 37 11.01 6.30 -12.90
CA ASP A 37 11.89 6.83 -13.96
C ASP A 37 11.59 6.24 -15.34
N ILE A 38 10.77 5.20 -15.42
CA ILE A 38 10.36 4.59 -16.70
C ILE A 38 9.21 5.41 -17.28
N GLU A 39 9.29 5.70 -18.57
CA GLU A 39 8.20 6.36 -19.29
C GLU A 39 7.09 5.36 -19.63
N PHE A 40 5.93 5.53 -19.02
CA PHE A 40 4.77 4.65 -19.19
C PHE A 40 3.74 5.17 -20.20
N MET A 41 4.03 6.27 -20.89
CA MET A 41 3.12 6.94 -21.82
C MET A 41 1.77 7.26 -21.11
N ASP A 42 0.66 6.71 -21.64
CA ASP A 42 -0.68 6.93 -21.08
C ASP A 42 -1.08 5.85 -20.04
N THR A 43 -0.19 4.90 -19.74
CA THR A 43 -0.43 3.88 -18.72
C THR A 43 -0.18 4.47 -17.33
N LEU A 44 -1.17 4.38 -16.44
CA LEU A 44 -1.02 4.86 -15.07
C LEU A 44 -0.16 3.90 -14.23
N LEU A 45 0.54 4.43 -13.26
CA LEU A 45 1.37 3.65 -12.35
C LEU A 45 0.80 3.70 -10.94
N THR A 46 0.65 2.55 -10.31
CA THR A 46 0.32 2.43 -8.90
C THR A 46 1.28 1.47 -8.20
N VAL A 47 1.37 1.58 -6.88
CA VAL A 47 2.21 0.71 -6.07
C VAL A 47 1.47 0.26 -4.82
N ALA A 48 1.69 -0.99 -4.44
CA ALA A 48 1.28 -1.58 -3.18
C ALA A 48 2.52 -1.99 -2.37
N GLY A 49 2.50 -1.78 -1.07
CA GLY A 49 3.53 -2.27 -0.17
C GLY A 49 3.73 -1.39 1.06
N ASN A 50 3.29 -1.88 2.19
CA ASN A 50 3.48 -1.27 3.52
C ASN A 50 3.06 0.21 3.64
N ILE A 51 2.06 0.62 2.89
CA ILE A 51 1.47 1.96 2.95
C ILE A 51 0.39 1.92 4.03
N ARG A 52 0.59 2.63 5.15
CA ARG A 52 -0.25 2.55 6.34
C ARG A 52 -0.80 3.86 6.85
N THR A 53 -0.06 4.95 6.65
CA THR A 53 -0.38 6.28 7.18
C THR A 53 -0.72 7.25 6.06
N GLY A 54 -1.31 8.40 6.40
CA GLY A 54 -1.50 9.49 5.46
C GLY A 54 -0.17 10.02 4.91
N LYS A 55 0.86 10.07 5.76
CA LYS A 55 2.22 10.47 5.34
C LYS A 55 2.84 9.51 4.34
N ASP A 56 2.64 8.19 4.52
CA ASP A 56 3.09 7.20 3.54
C ASP A 56 2.44 7.46 2.19
N VAL A 57 1.14 7.68 2.17
CA VAL A 57 0.40 7.99 0.93
C VAL A 57 0.96 9.23 0.26
N SER A 58 1.13 10.34 0.99
CA SER A 58 1.67 11.58 0.44
C SER A 58 3.07 11.38 -0.15
N LYS A 59 3.95 10.71 0.59
CA LYS A 59 5.32 10.42 0.17
C LYS A 59 5.38 9.57 -1.10
N ILE A 60 4.51 8.56 -1.20
CA ILE A 60 4.45 7.68 -2.38
C ILE A 60 3.91 8.46 -3.59
N LEU A 61 2.86 9.27 -3.42
CA LEU A 61 2.34 10.10 -4.51
C LEU A 61 3.37 11.12 -5.01
N GLU A 62 4.14 11.73 -4.10
CA GLU A 62 5.25 12.63 -4.46
C GLU A 62 6.36 11.94 -5.26
N SER A 63 6.49 10.61 -5.17
CA SER A 63 7.49 9.86 -5.93
C SER A 63 7.17 9.70 -7.42
N GLY A 64 5.96 10.07 -7.85
CA GLY A 64 5.55 10.06 -9.25
C GLY A 64 4.62 8.92 -9.67
N VAL A 65 4.02 8.19 -8.72
CA VAL A 65 2.91 7.26 -9.02
C VAL A 65 1.60 8.06 -9.16
N ASP A 66 0.67 7.54 -9.93
CA ASP A 66 -0.61 8.20 -10.19
C ASP A 66 -1.62 7.99 -9.07
N PHE A 67 -1.60 6.81 -8.44
CA PHE A 67 -2.42 6.47 -7.28
C PHE A 67 -1.75 5.37 -6.45
N VAL A 68 -2.30 5.05 -5.27
CA VAL A 68 -1.76 4.02 -4.38
C VAL A 68 -2.73 2.85 -4.23
N THR A 69 -2.18 1.65 -4.10
CA THR A 69 -2.93 0.44 -3.80
C THR A 69 -2.76 0.09 -2.32
N ILE A 70 -3.87 0.01 -1.60
CA ILE A 70 -3.89 -0.22 -0.15
C ILE A 70 -4.32 -1.66 0.15
N GLY A 71 -3.46 -2.41 0.82
CA GLY A 71 -3.75 -3.77 1.28
C GLY A 71 -4.22 -3.79 2.75
N ARG A 72 -3.31 -4.11 3.67
CA ARG A 72 -3.61 -4.27 5.10
C ARG A 72 -4.19 -3.01 5.76
N GLY A 73 -3.83 -1.82 5.28
CA GLY A 73 -4.45 -0.57 5.74
C GLY A 73 -5.97 -0.55 5.53
N GLY A 74 -6.45 -1.05 4.39
CA GLY A 74 -7.88 -1.19 4.10
C GLY A 74 -8.59 -2.30 4.90
N ILE A 75 -7.84 -3.32 5.36
CA ILE A 75 -8.35 -4.35 6.27
C ILE A 75 -8.58 -3.77 7.67
N LEU A 76 -7.66 -2.91 8.12
CA LEU A 76 -7.76 -2.25 9.43
C LEU A 76 -8.82 -1.14 9.45
N HIS A 77 -9.02 -0.47 8.32
CA HIS A 77 -9.94 0.65 8.15
C HIS A 77 -10.55 0.58 6.76
N HIS A 78 -11.80 0.07 6.65
CA HIS A 78 -12.50 -0.05 5.37
C HIS A 78 -12.66 1.29 4.64
N ASP A 79 -12.67 2.38 5.39
CA ASP A 79 -12.78 3.76 4.91
C ASP A 79 -11.43 4.49 4.85
N PHE A 80 -10.32 3.76 4.77
CA PHE A 80 -8.95 4.32 4.74
C PHE A 80 -8.80 5.52 3.80
N PRO A 81 -9.28 5.50 2.54
CA PRO A 81 -9.16 6.64 1.66
C PRO A 81 -9.84 7.89 2.22
N LYS A 82 -11.03 7.76 2.81
CA LYS A 82 -11.75 8.89 3.42
C LYS A 82 -10.99 9.48 4.61
N LYS A 83 -10.39 8.61 5.44
CA LYS A 83 -9.58 9.03 6.60
C LYS A 83 -8.37 9.83 6.15
N VAL A 84 -7.64 9.37 5.16
CA VAL A 84 -6.45 10.06 4.63
C VAL A 84 -6.80 11.37 3.93
N ILE A 85 -7.89 11.41 3.17
CA ILE A 85 -8.36 12.64 2.53
C ILE A 85 -8.79 13.68 3.58
N GLY A 86 -9.47 13.25 4.63
CA GLY A 86 -9.91 14.12 5.74
C GLY A 86 -8.79 14.57 6.67
N ASP A 87 -7.76 13.75 6.80
CA ASP A 87 -6.58 14.00 7.66
C ASP A 87 -5.32 13.43 6.99
N PRO A 88 -4.51 14.28 6.33
CA PRO A 88 -3.24 13.85 5.71
C PRO A 88 -2.21 13.27 6.71
N ASP A 89 -2.36 13.54 8.00
CA ASP A 89 -1.53 12.99 9.07
C ASP A 89 -2.14 11.74 9.73
N PHE A 90 -3.20 11.18 9.12
CA PHE A 90 -3.88 9.98 9.63
C PHE A 90 -2.91 8.86 9.98
N GLU A 91 -3.06 8.34 11.20
CA GLU A 91 -2.37 7.16 11.70
C GLU A 91 -3.38 6.01 11.91
N PRO A 92 -3.07 4.78 11.47
CA PRO A 92 -3.97 3.65 11.68
C PRO A 92 -3.98 3.21 13.15
N ILE A 93 -4.98 2.39 13.49
CA ILE A 93 -5.01 1.70 14.77
C ILE A 93 -3.74 0.86 14.96
N GLU A 94 -3.21 0.84 16.18
CA GLU A 94 -2.02 0.03 16.52
C GLU A 94 -2.32 -1.47 16.45
N LEU A 95 -1.32 -2.23 16.06
CA LEU A 95 -1.39 -3.69 16.03
C LEU A 95 -0.83 -4.29 17.33
N PRO A 96 -1.34 -5.44 17.77
CA PRO A 96 -2.43 -6.22 17.18
C PRO A 96 -3.82 -5.62 17.46
N VAL A 97 -4.78 -5.88 16.58
CA VAL A 97 -6.17 -5.45 16.78
C VAL A 97 -7.06 -6.56 17.30
N THR A 98 -8.14 -6.20 17.97
CA THR A 98 -9.14 -7.17 18.45
C THR A 98 -9.94 -7.75 17.28
N LYS A 99 -10.44 -8.97 17.47
CA LYS A 99 -11.41 -9.57 16.55
C LYS A 99 -12.65 -8.67 16.36
N GLN A 100 -13.10 -8.03 17.44
CA GLN A 100 -14.27 -7.14 17.40
C GLN A 100 -14.02 -5.92 16.51
N HIS A 101 -12.82 -5.35 16.55
CA HIS A 101 -12.47 -4.25 15.64
C HIS A 101 -12.65 -4.66 14.18
N LEU A 102 -12.11 -5.81 13.79
CA LEU A 102 -12.21 -6.30 12.42
C LEU A 102 -13.64 -6.64 12.00
N LEU A 103 -14.47 -7.16 12.90
CA LEU A 103 -15.90 -7.35 12.65
C LEU A 103 -16.61 -6.01 12.38
N ASN A 104 -16.28 -4.98 13.16
CA ASN A 104 -16.83 -3.63 12.97
C ASN A 104 -16.39 -3.01 11.64
N GLU A 105 -15.20 -3.35 11.17
CA GLU A 105 -14.69 -2.96 9.84
C GLU A 105 -15.30 -3.78 8.69
N GLY A 106 -16.20 -4.72 9.00
CA GLY A 106 -16.96 -5.48 8.00
C GLY A 106 -16.33 -6.81 7.58
N LEU A 107 -15.27 -7.28 8.25
CA LEU A 107 -14.66 -8.56 7.94
C LEU A 107 -15.52 -9.73 8.45
N SER A 108 -15.58 -10.80 7.67
CA SER A 108 -16.21 -12.05 8.11
C SER A 108 -15.32 -12.82 9.11
N ASP A 109 -15.91 -13.64 9.96
CA ASP A 109 -15.18 -14.54 10.86
C ASP A 109 -14.16 -15.41 10.13
N LYS A 110 -14.50 -15.87 8.94
CA LYS A 110 -13.61 -16.69 8.10
C LYS A 110 -12.36 -15.90 7.68
N PHE A 111 -12.53 -14.64 7.29
CA PHE A 111 -11.41 -13.80 6.89
C PHE A 111 -10.56 -13.37 8.09
N ILE A 112 -11.19 -13.10 9.24
CA ILE A 112 -10.47 -12.80 10.49
C ILE A 112 -9.58 -14.00 10.88
N LYS A 113 -10.10 -15.23 10.79
CA LYS A 113 -9.31 -16.45 11.03
C LYS A 113 -8.13 -16.57 10.05
N TYR A 114 -8.30 -16.15 8.81
CA TYR A 114 -7.20 -16.08 7.86
C TYR A 114 -6.14 -15.05 8.31
N MET A 115 -6.56 -13.87 8.77
CA MET A 115 -5.65 -12.81 9.24
C MET A 115 -4.89 -13.19 10.51
N GLN A 116 -5.39 -14.09 11.34
CA GLN A 116 -4.68 -14.62 12.51
C GLN A 116 -3.38 -15.37 12.14
N ARG A 117 -3.21 -15.78 10.88
CA ARG A 117 -1.95 -16.37 10.39
C ARG A 117 -0.80 -15.35 10.33
N TRP A 118 -1.14 -14.08 10.33
CA TRP A 118 -0.17 -12.99 10.33
C TRP A 118 0.14 -12.63 11.79
N LYS A 119 1.28 -13.15 12.27
CA LYS A 119 1.71 -12.92 13.65
C LYS A 119 1.68 -11.43 14.00
N GLY A 120 1.00 -11.10 15.11
CA GLY A 120 0.89 -9.73 15.60
C GLY A 120 -0.10 -8.85 14.83
N PHE A 121 -0.98 -9.42 13.99
CA PHE A 121 -2.03 -8.64 13.31
C PHE A 121 -3.33 -8.65 14.10
N VAL A 122 -3.77 -9.80 14.57
CA VAL A 122 -4.97 -9.97 15.40
C VAL A 122 -4.55 -10.47 16.78
N GLU A 123 -5.18 -9.96 17.83
CA GLU A 123 -4.97 -10.44 19.20
C GLU A 123 -5.28 -11.95 19.30
N GLU A 124 -4.48 -12.66 20.10
CA GLU A 124 -4.64 -14.09 20.37
C GLU A 124 -5.87 -14.38 21.24
#